data_717ede3616e5a2e36b1777328e8a2375
#
_entry.id   717ede3616e5a2e36b1777328e8a2375
#
_cell.length_a   1.000
_cell.length_b   1.000
_cell.length_c   1.000
_cell.angle_alpha   90.00
_cell.angle_beta   90.00
_cell.angle_gamma   90.00
#
_symmetry.space_group_name_H-M   'P 1'
#
loop_
_entity.id
_entity.type
_entity.pdbx_description
1 polymer ?
#
loop_
_entity_poly.entity_id
_entity_poly.type
_entity_poly.pdbx_seq_one_letter_code
_entity_poly.pdbx_strand_id
1 'polypeptide(L)'
;LERYGEVKDIETYCKYAQVVNYDQYRSFMEGWASHMWDWYTGILIWKTQNPWTSLRGQMYDWSLDVNASLYGTRKGCEPLHAYYNPVTRKAGLLNTTLKDYTDLSIVARIYNLEGKLLWEKETRASAKANTVQELLDIPVPEGIKGAYFLRLALNADVPNIYWLTTEPKDYTSLSQLPKSRPGIKTEIKKEGSNFVGTVRLSADSQISFFNRIKVFDKETGKRILPVHYSDNYITLMPGDQQEISL
;
A
#
# COMPACT_ATOMS: atom_id res chain seq x y z
N LEU A 1 15.99 4.52 7.47
CA LEU A 1 15.66 3.11 7.75
C LEU A 1 15.59 2.83 9.26
N GLU A 2 16.39 3.48 10.08
CA GLU A 2 16.51 3.31 11.54
C GLU A 2 15.17 3.31 12.30
N ARG A 3 14.20 4.07 11.79
CA ARG A 3 12.85 4.11 12.39
C ARG A 3 12.08 2.76 12.32
N TYR A 4 12.56 1.79 11.55
CA TYR A 4 11.99 0.43 11.45
C TYR A 4 12.80 -0.60 12.24
N GLY A 5 13.95 -0.25 12.79
CA GLY A 5 14.83 -1.07 13.60
C GLY A 5 16.25 -1.15 13.05
N GLU A 6 17.07 -1.94 13.73
CA GLU A 6 18.46 -2.13 13.36
C GLU A 6 18.60 -2.89 12.03
N VAL A 7 19.46 -2.39 11.15
CA VAL A 7 19.80 -3.04 9.87
C VAL A 7 21.02 -3.93 10.09
N LYS A 8 20.78 -5.24 10.21
CA LYS A 8 21.83 -6.23 10.53
C LYS A 8 22.50 -6.82 9.29
N ASP A 9 21.80 -6.85 8.17
CA ASP A 9 22.23 -7.47 6.92
C ASP A 9 21.56 -6.83 5.71
N ILE A 10 22.03 -7.19 4.53
CA ILE A 10 21.53 -6.67 3.25
C ILE A 10 20.06 -7.04 3.02
N GLU A 11 19.61 -8.19 3.50
CA GLU A 11 18.22 -8.63 3.34
C GLU A 11 17.28 -7.75 4.16
N THR A 12 17.63 -7.48 5.42
CA THR A 12 16.91 -6.53 6.29
C THR A 12 16.90 -5.12 5.71
N TYR A 13 18.05 -4.66 5.20
CA TYR A 13 18.14 -3.38 4.49
C TYR A 13 17.13 -3.32 3.33
N CYS A 14 17.14 -4.32 2.44
CA CYS A 14 16.24 -4.35 1.30
C CYS A 14 14.76 -4.38 1.72
N LYS A 15 14.42 -5.16 2.75
CA LYS A 15 13.03 -5.20 3.28
C LYS A 15 12.58 -3.83 3.78
N TYR A 16 13.35 -3.18 4.63
CA TYR A 16 13.02 -1.87 5.17
C TYR A 16 12.98 -0.80 4.08
N ALA A 17 13.92 -0.86 3.12
CA ALA A 17 13.93 0.07 1.99
C ALA A 17 12.65 -0.04 1.14
N GLN A 18 12.13 -1.26 0.92
CA GLN A 18 10.87 -1.43 0.19
C GLN A 18 9.67 -0.89 0.95
N VAL A 19 9.59 -1.11 2.28
CA VAL A 19 8.52 -0.56 3.13
C VAL A 19 8.54 0.98 3.09
N VAL A 20 9.72 1.57 3.28
CA VAL A 20 9.92 3.02 3.20
C VAL A 20 9.55 3.57 1.83
N ASN A 21 9.99 2.92 0.76
CA ASN A 21 9.69 3.36 -0.61
C ASN A 21 8.19 3.35 -0.91
N TYR A 22 7.47 2.29 -0.52
CA TYR A 22 6.02 2.23 -0.71
C TYR A 22 5.33 3.41 -0.02
N ASP A 23 5.62 3.59 1.27
CA ASP A 23 4.97 4.61 2.08
C ASP A 23 5.31 6.04 1.63
N GLN A 24 6.58 6.30 1.31
CA GLN A 24 7.02 7.61 0.81
C GLN A 24 6.35 7.99 -0.51
N TYR A 25 6.32 7.08 -1.48
CA TYR A 25 5.75 7.38 -2.79
C TYR A 25 4.22 7.51 -2.72
N ARG A 26 3.54 6.66 -1.94
CA ARG A 26 2.11 6.83 -1.69
C ARG A 26 1.82 8.18 -1.02
N SER A 27 2.48 8.46 0.10
CA SER A 27 2.30 9.71 0.86
C SER A 27 2.64 10.94 0.03
N PHE A 28 3.62 10.83 -0.87
CA PHE A 28 3.97 11.90 -1.80
C PHE A 28 2.82 12.20 -2.77
N MET A 29 2.22 11.16 -3.38
CA MET A 29 1.09 11.33 -4.29
C MET A 29 -0.15 11.85 -3.56
N GLU A 30 -0.51 11.25 -2.42
CA GLU A 30 -1.65 11.66 -1.61
C GLU A 30 -1.50 13.08 -1.06
N GLY A 31 -0.31 13.42 -0.55
CA GLY A 31 -0.03 14.74 0.01
C GLY A 31 -0.17 15.85 -1.04
N TRP A 32 0.32 15.62 -2.24
CA TRP A 32 0.16 16.58 -3.33
C TRP A 32 -1.28 16.62 -3.85
N ALA A 33 -1.91 15.48 -4.09
CA ALA A 33 -3.28 15.44 -4.59
C ALA A 33 -4.28 16.05 -3.60
N SER A 34 -4.03 15.96 -2.29
CA SER A 34 -4.86 16.60 -1.26
C SER A 34 -4.86 18.13 -1.30
N HIS A 35 -3.93 18.75 -2.04
CA HIS A 35 -3.85 20.18 -2.28
C HIS A 35 -4.15 20.57 -3.74
N MET A 36 -4.79 19.68 -4.51
CA MET A 36 -5.12 19.95 -5.90
C MET A 36 -5.97 21.22 -6.01
N TRP A 37 -5.61 22.03 -7.01
CA TRP A 37 -6.21 23.30 -7.40
C TRP A 37 -6.04 24.45 -6.40
N ASP A 38 -5.48 24.22 -5.22
CA ASP A 38 -5.14 25.28 -4.27
C ASP A 38 -3.80 25.93 -4.66
N TRP A 39 -2.72 25.18 -4.63
CA TRP A 39 -1.39 25.66 -5.04
C TRP A 39 -0.59 24.63 -5.85
N TYR A 40 -1.27 23.58 -6.36
CA TYR A 40 -0.63 22.42 -6.93
C TYR A 40 -1.43 21.80 -8.08
N THR A 41 -0.75 21.45 -9.17
CA THR A 41 -1.36 20.95 -10.41
C THR A 41 -0.76 19.64 -10.95
N GLY A 42 0.38 19.19 -10.43
CA GLY A 42 1.02 17.95 -10.89
C GLY A 42 2.38 17.68 -10.29
N ILE A 43 2.90 16.47 -10.54
CA ILE A 43 4.22 16.00 -10.08
C ILE A 43 5.04 15.52 -11.28
N LEU A 44 6.30 15.92 -11.31
CA LEU A 44 7.30 15.37 -12.22
C LEU A 44 8.29 14.53 -11.43
N ILE A 45 8.35 13.23 -11.74
CA ILE A 45 9.25 12.31 -11.07
C ILE A 45 10.56 12.18 -11.86
N TRP A 46 11.67 12.52 -11.23
CA TRP A 46 13.00 12.33 -11.75
C TRP A 46 13.71 11.26 -10.94
N LYS A 47 13.90 10.11 -11.45
CA LYS A 47 13.52 9.38 -12.65
C LYS A 47 12.96 8.02 -12.24
N THR A 48 12.36 7.27 -13.15
CA THR A 48 11.69 5.99 -12.84
C THR A 48 12.59 4.77 -12.90
N GLN A 49 13.71 4.83 -13.65
CA GLN A 49 14.61 3.70 -13.90
C GLN A 49 16.06 4.16 -14.10
N ASN A 50 17.02 3.33 -13.70
CA ASN A 50 18.42 3.45 -14.07
C ASN A 50 18.76 2.49 -15.21
N PRO A 51 19.67 2.89 -16.15
CA PRO A 51 20.16 1.99 -17.20
C PRO A 51 21.29 1.06 -16.73
N TRP A 52 21.59 1.01 -15.45
CA TRP A 52 22.59 0.14 -14.82
C TRP A 52 22.17 -0.20 -13.39
N THR A 53 22.78 -1.23 -12.80
CA THR A 53 22.57 -1.63 -11.41
C THR A 53 22.89 -0.47 -10.45
N SER A 54 21.95 -0.12 -9.57
CA SER A 54 22.05 1.02 -8.67
C SER A 54 21.24 0.77 -7.38
N LEU A 55 21.66 1.40 -6.28
CA LEU A 55 20.93 1.38 -5.00
C LEU A 55 19.86 2.49 -4.85
N ARG A 56 19.57 3.22 -5.91
CA ARG A 56 18.53 4.26 -5.85
C ARG A 56 17.13 3.68 -5.75
N GLY A 57 16.31 4.30 -4.91
CA GLY A 57 14.87 4.03 -4.81
C GLY A 57 14.14 4.56 -6.04
N GLN A 58 14.04 3.77 -7.07
CA GLN A 58 13.29 4.03 -8.30
C GLN A 58 12.16 3.03 -8.44
N MET A 59 11.29 3.20 -9.43
CA MET A 59 10.14 2.33 -9.63
C MET A 59 10.51 0.98 -10.25
N TYR A 60 11.55 0.99 -11.10
CA TYR A 60 12.07 -0.19 -11.77
C TYR A 60 13.57 -0.27 -11.56
N ASP A 61 14.09 -1.46 -11.36
CA ASP A 61 15.52 -1.68 -11.49
C ASP A 61 15.92 -1.89 -12.97
N TRP A 62 17.21 -2.04 -13.22
CA TRP A 62 17.72 -2.22 -14.59
C TRP A 62 17.28 -3.55 -15.22
N SER A 63 16.95 -4.56 -14.45
CA SER A 63 16.44 -5.86 -14.89
C SER A 63 14.90 -5.88 -15.06
N LEU A 64 14.25 -4.73 -14.92
CA LEU A 64 12.80 -4.56 -14.98
C LEU A 64 12.05 -5.28 -13.83
N ASP A 65 12.72 -5.55 -12.71
CA ASP A 65 12.04 -5.94 -11.48
C ASP A 65 11.41 -4.70 -10.84
N VAL A 66 10.12 -4.76 -10.57
CA VAL A 66 9.34 -3.63 -10.07
C VAL A 66 9.44 -3.60 -8.55
N ASN A 67 9.79 -2.46 -8.00
CA ASN A 67 9.90 -2.27 -6.56
C ASN A 67 8.65 -1.63 -5.94
N ALA A 68 8.64 -1.49 -4.62
CA ALA A 68 7.47 -1.04 -3.86
C ALA A 68 7.05 0.40 -4.16
N SER A 69 7.96 1.25 -4.65
CA SER A 69 7.64 2.65 -4.98
C SER A 69 6.64 2.78 -6.13
N LEU A 70 6.66 1.86 -7.12
CA LEU A 70 5.63 1.85 -8.17
C LEU A 70 4.25 1.60 -7.58
N TYR A 71 4.12 0.58 -6.71
CA TYR A 71 2.83 0.23 -6.12
C TYR A 71 2.34 1.28 -5.12
N GLY A 72 3.25 1.91 -4.38
CA GLY A 72 2.91 3.09 -3.56
C GLY A 72 2.40 4.25 -4.41
N THR A 73 3.11 4.58 -5.51
CA THR A 73 2.65 5.59 -6.49
C THR A 73 1.29 5.24 -7.05
N ARG A 74 1.12 3.99 -7.51
CA ARG A 74 -0.14 3.52 -8.09
C ARG A 74 -1.30 3.67 -7.10
N LYS A 75 -1.11 3.27 -5.83
CA LYS A 75 -2.11 3.40 -4.78
C LYS A 75 -2.48 4.87 -4.55
N GLY A 76 -1.52 5.76 -4.39
CA GLY A 76 -1.76 7.20 -4.17
C GLY A 76 -2.30 7.94 -5.40
N CYS A 77 -2.24 7.34 -6.59
CA CYS A 77 -2.75 7.89 -7.86
C CYS A 77 -4.10 7.27 -8.30
N GLU A 78 -4.78 6.50 -7.45
CA GLU A 78 -6.12 5.98 -7.78
C GLU A 78 -7.07 7.14 -8.08
N PRO A 79 -7.79 7.13 -9.21
CA PRO A 79 -8.60 8.28 -9.64
C PRO A 79 -9.73 8.66 -8.69
N LEU A 80 -10.30 7.69 -8.01
CA LEU A 80 -11.23 7.87 -6.89
C LEU A 80 -10.62 7.16 -5.69
N HIS A 81 -10.22 7.92 -4.66
CA HIS A 81 -9.30 7.41 -3.65
C HIS A 81 -9.64 7.90 -2.24
N ALA A 82 -9.75 6.98 -1.29
CA ALA A 82 -9.83 7.31 0.11
C ALA A 82 -8.41 7.40 0.70
N TYR A 83 -8.04 8.56 1.24
CA TYR A 83 -6.71 8.82 1.78
C TYR A 83 -6.75 9.26 3.24
N TYR A 84 -5.61 9.16 3.92
CA TYR A 84 -5.40 9.67 5.26
C TYR A 84 -4.41 10.84 5.27
N ASN A 85 -4.84 11.97 5.82
CA ASN A 85 -3.98 13.12 6.04
C ASN A 85 -3.38 13.07 7.46
N PRO A 86 -2.07 12.81 7.61
CA PRO A 86 -1.44 12.69 8.92
C PRO A 86 -1.32 14.02 9.68
N VAL A 87 -1.45 15.17 8.99
CA VAL A 87 -1.36 16.49 9.60
C VAL A 87 -2.67 16.84 10.29
N THR A 88 -3.80 16.68 9.59
CA THR A 88 -5.14 16.95 10.13
C THR A 88 -5.71 15.75 10.89
N ARG A 89 -5.11 14.57 10.73
CA ARG A 89 -5.61 13.27 11.22
C ARG A 89 -7.01 12.95 10.74
N LYS A 90 -7.30 13.26 9.48
CA LYS A 90 -8.58 12.97 8.86
C LYS A 90 -8.44 12.00 7.70
N ALA A 91 -9.44 11.17 7.51
CA ALA A 91 -9.64 10.49 6.25
C ALA A 91 -10.40 11.42 5.31
N GLY A 92 -9.98 11.43 4.07
CA GLY A 92 -10.55 12.23 3.01
C GLY A 92 -10.83 11.40 1.75
N LEU A 93 -11.41 12.06 0.79
CA LEU A 93 -11.76 11.51 -0.52
C LEU A 93 -11.19 12.42 -1.61
N LEU A 94 -10.41 11.80 -2.50
CA LEU A 94 -9.89 12.39 -3.73
C LEU A 94 -10.74 11.89 -4.90
N ASN A 95 -11.16 12.79 -5.77
CA ASN A 95 -11.76 12.47 -7.05
C ASN A 95 -11.06 13.29 -8.14
N THR A 96 -10.14 12.65 -8.86
CA THR A 96 -9.43 13.27 -10.00
C THR A 96 -10.12 13.00 -11.33
N THR A 97 -11.28 12.36 -11.32
CA THR A 97 -12.05 12.09 -12.54
C THR A 97 -12.91 13.30 -12.92
N LEU A 98 -13.42 13.28 -14.15
CA LEU A 98 -14.36 14.28 -14.67
C LEU A 98 -15.84 13.91 -14.37
N LYS A 99 -16.09 13.00 -13.43
CA LYS A 99 -17.42 12.54 -13.05
C LYS A 99 -17.72 12.81 -11.60
N ASP A 100 -18.96 13.18 -11.32
CA ASP A 100 -19.50 13.21 -9.96
C ASP A 100 -19.81 11.77 -9.50
N TYR A 101 -19.58 11.50 -8.24
CA TYR A 101 -19.97 10.25 -7.58
C TYR A 101 -20.86 10.56 -6.38
N THR A 102 -21.88 9.74 -6.19
CA THR A 102 -22.81 9.84 -5.06
C THR A 102 -22.86 8.53 -4.30
N ASP A 103 -23.30 8.60 -3.04
CA ASP A 103 -23.51 7.43 -2.18
C ASP A 103 -22.26 6.54 -2.02
N LEU A 104 -21.09 7.17 -1.91
CA LEU A 104 -19.83 6.48 -1.61
C LEU A 104 -19.76 6.13 -0.13
N SER A 105 -19.47 4.86 0.19
CA SER A 105 -19.22 4.41 1.56
C SER A 105 -17.72 4.41 1.82
N ILE A 106 -17.30 5.07 2.89
CA ILE A 106 -15.92 5.05 3.40
C ILE A 106 -15.94 4.40 4.77
N VAL A 107 -15.26 3.26 4.89
CA VAL A 107 -15.13 2.53 6.16
C VAL A 107 -13.70 2.64 6.64
N ALA A 108 -13.51 3.26 7.80
CA ALA A 108 -12.23 3.37 8.48
C ALA A 108 -12.17 2.42 9.67
N ARG A 109 -11.10 1.62 9.75
CA ARG A 109 -10.86 0.66 10.84
C ARG A 109 -9.45 0.82 11.39
N ILE A 110 -9.30 0.80 12.70
CA ILE A 110 -8.00 0.79 13.38
C ILE A 110 -7.78 -0.58 14.02
N TYR A 111 -6.59 -1.14 13.80
CA TYR A 111 -6.18 -2.43 14.34
C TYR A 111 -4.86 -2.30 15.10
N ASN A 112 -4.72 -3.06 16.18
CA ASN A 112 -3.42 -3.24 16.82
C ASN A 112 -2.55 -4.26 16.05
N LEU A 113 -1.32 -4.52 16.52
CA LEU A 113 -0.38 -5.43 15.85
C LEU A 113 -0.85 -6.90 15.86
N GLU A 114 -1.69 -7.30 16.82
CA GLU A 114 -2.29 -8.63 16.90
C GLU A 114 -3.48 -8.81 15.95
N GLY A 115 -3.86 -7.75 15.22
CA GLY A 115 -5.00 -7.77 14.31
C GLY A 115 -6.36 -7.58 14.98
N LYS A 116 -6.38 -7.18 16.26
CA LYS A 116 -7.62 -6.87 16.96
C LYS A 116 -8.16 -5.52 16.49
N LEU A 117 -9.43 -5.48 16.10
CA LEU A 117 -10.15 -4.25 15.80
C LEU A 117 -10.32 -3.41 17.07
N LEU A 118 -9.83 -2.17 17.04
CA LEU A 118 -9.89 -1.22 18.15
C LEU A 118 -10.98 -0.17 17.95
N TRP A 119 -11.18 0.23 16.71
CA TRP A 119 -12.12 1.28 16.34
C TRP A 119 -12.59 1.10 14.91
N GLU A 120 -13.85 1.43 14.67
CA GLU A 120 -14.46 1.43 13.34
C GLU A 120 -15.41 2.61 13.20
N LYS A 121 -15.41 3.21 12.03
CA LYS A 121 -16.43 4.19 11.64
C LYS A 121 -16.68 4.14 10.14
N GLU A 122 -17.95 4.18 9.76
CA GLU A 122 -18.39 4.36 8.39
C GLU A 122 -18.93 5.79 8.21
N THR A 123 -18.69 6.36 7.04
CA THR A 123 -19.31 7.61 6.60
C THR A 123 -19.73 7.48 5.15
N ARG A 124 -20.78 8.20 4.78
CA ARG A 124 -21.23 8.31 3.40
C ARG A 124 -20.91 9.69 2.85
N ALA A 125 -20.50 9.74 1.60
CA ALA A 125 -20.09 10.97 0.94
C ALA A 125 -20.48 10.99 -0.54
N SER A 126 -20.47 12.18 -1.10
CA SER A 126 -20.48 12.39 -2.56
C SER A 126 -19.20 13.12 -2.93
N ALA A 127 -18.63 12.80 -4.08
CA ALA A 127 -17.43 13.46 -4.60
C ALA A 127 -17.76 14.15 -5.93
N LYS A 128 -17.61 15.47 -5.97
CA LYS A 128 -17.68 16.22 -7.23
C LYS A 128 -16.45 15.92 -8.09
N ALA A 129 -16.61 16.06 -9.40
CA ALA A 129 -15.49 15.95 -10.34
C ALA A 129 -14.35 16.88 -9.96
N ASN A 130 -13.11 16.38 -10.03
CA ASN A 130 -11.89 17.15 -9.75
C ASN A 130 -11.89 17.87 -8.38
N THR A 131 -12.29 17.15 -7.32
CA THR A 131 -12.31 17.73 -5.97
C THR A 131 -11.62 16.83 -4.95
N VAL A 132 -11.22 17.46 -3.85
CA VAL A 132 -10.73 16.82 -2.64
C VAL A 132 -11.55 17.31 -1.45
N GLN A 133 -11.80 16.43 -0.48
CA GLN A 133 -12.49 16.78 0.75
C GLN A 133 -12.01 15.91 1.91
N GLU A 134 -11.91 16.51 3.10
CA GLU A 134 -11.73 15.77 4.36
C GLU A 134 -13.08 15.48 4.98
N LEU A 135 -13.29 14.26 5.47
CA LEU A 135 -14.63 13.76 5.84
C LEU A 135 -14.71 13.22 7.27
N LEU A 136 -13.66 12.59 7.77
CA LEU A 136 -13.75 11.74 8.96
C LEU A 136 -12.51 11.91 9.83
N ASP A 137 -12.70 12.32 11.10
CA ASP A 137 -11.62 12.33 12.08
C ASP A 137 -11.20 10.91 12.44
N ILE A 138 -9.91 10.64 12.39
CA ILE A 138 -9.31 9.36 12.73
C ILE A 138 -8.65 9.52 14.12
N PRO A 139 -9.15 8.83 15.16
CA PRO A 139 -8.57 8.94 16.48
C PRO A 139 -7.20 8.27 16.56
N VAL A 140 -6.36 8.74 17.47
CA VAL A 140 -5.20 7.98 17.92
C VAL A 140 -5.72 6.94 18.92
N PRO A 141 -5.43 5.64 18.74
CA PRO A 141 -5.95 4.61 19.63
C PRO A 141 -5.37 4.76 21.05
N GLU A 142 -6.24 4.76 22.04
CA GLU A 142 -5.81 4.80 23.44
C GLU A 142 -5.19 3.48 23.88
N GLY A 143 -4.20 3.54 24.76
CA GLY A 143 -3.53 2.35 25.33
C GLY A 143 -2.59 1.63 24.37
N ILE A 144 -2.40 2.11 23.14
CA ILE A 144 -1.42 1.58 22.20
C ILE A 144 -0.13 2.38 22.33
N LYS A 145 0.99 1.65 22.46
CA LYS A 145 2.34 2.20 22.37
C LYS A 145 3.05 1.60 21.17
N GLY A 146 3.49 2.47 20.25
CA GLY A 146 4.14 2.05 19.00
C GLY A 146 3.19 1.97 17.82
N ALA A 147 3.42 1.02 16.91
CA ALA A 147 2.73 0.93 15.64
C ALA A 147 1.30 0.36 15.75
N TYR A 148 0.44 0.79 14.85
CA TYR A 148 -0.92 0.30 14.63
C TYR A 148 -1.29 0.46 13.16
N PHE A 149 -2.39 -0.16 12.72
CA PHE A 149 -2.84 -0.09 11.34
C PHE A 149 -4.15 0.67 11.22
N LEU A 150 -4.22 1.52 10.19
CA LEU A 150 -5.45 2.13 9.71
C LEU A 150 -5.80 1.53 8.36
N ARG A 151 -7.01 0.99 8.23
CA ARG A 151 -7.58 0.48 6.99
C ARG A 151 -8.68 1.42 6.53
N LEU A 152 -8.53 1.98 5.34
CA LEU A 152 -9.56 2.78 4.67
C LEU A 152 -10.08 2.01 3.47
N ALA A 153 -11.35 1.67 3.47
CA ALA A 153 -12.03 1.06 2.34
C ALA A 153 -13.02 2.06 1.74
N LEU A 154 -12.97 2.19 0.42
CA LEU A 154 -13.93 2.96 -0.37
C LEU A 154 -14.83 1.95 -1.10
N ASN A 155 -16.11 1.92 -0.76
CA ASN A 155 -17.04 0.89 -1.24
C ASN A 155 -16.49 -0.54 -1.03
N ALA A 156 -16.48 -1.36 -2.09
CA ALA A 156 -15.93 -2.72 -2.10
C ALA A 156 -14.52 -2.79 -2.71
N ASP A 157 -13.87 -1.65 -2.93
CA ASP A 157 -12.55 -1.59 -3.55
C ASP A 157 -11.44 -2.12 -2.61
N VAL A 158 -10.28 -2.39 -3.19
CA VAL A 158 -9.09 -2.79 -2.43
C VAL A 158 -8.72 -1.69 -1.45
N PRO A 159 -8.68 -1.96 -0.14
CA PRO A 159 -8.49 -0.93 0.86
C PRO A 159 -7.10 -0.31 0.80
N ASN A 160 -7.01 0.95 1.21
CA ASN A 160 -5.75 1.61 1.50
C ASN A 160 -5.35 1.31 2.94
N ILE A 161 -4.17 0.73 3.14
CA ILE A 161 -3.67 0.33 4.46
C ILE A 161 -2.50 1.23 4.85
N TYR A 162 -2.63 1.88 5.99
CA TYR A 162 -1.57 2.67 6.61
C TYR A 162 -1.05 1.97 7.84
N TRP A 163 0.26 2.00 8.04
CA TRP A 163 0.89 1.70 9.30
C TRP A 163 1.32 3.02 9.95
N LEU A 164 0.75 3.28 11.10
CA LEU A 164 0.92 4.51 11.86
C LEU A 164 1.60 4.19 13.19
N THR A 165 2.03 5.21 13.91
CA THR A 165 2.65 5.02 15.22
C THR A 165 2.22 6.12 16.19
N THR A 166 2.10 5.77 17.46
CA THR A 166 1.90 6.71 18.56
C THR A 166 3.21 7.36 19.03
N GLU A 167 4.36 6.73 18.71
CA GLU A 167 5.70 7.24 19.04
C GLU A 167 6.28 7.98 17.83
N PRO A 168 6.65 9.25 17.94
CA PRO A 168 7.10 10.04 16.80
C PRO A 168 8.22 9.37 16.01
N LYS A 169 7.95 9.03 14.76
CA LYS A 169 8.89 8.43 13.79
C LYS A 169 9.46 7.06 14.22
N ASP A 170 8.87 6.36 15.18
CA ASP A 170 9.31 5.04 15.62
C ASP A 170 8.32 3.95 15.17
N TYR A 171 8.77 3.09 14.28
CA TYR A 171 8.03 1.94 13.75
C TYR A 171 8.69 0.60 14.15
N THR A 172 9.62 0.61 15.11
CA THR A 172 10.37 -0.59 15.52
C THR A 172 9.46 -1.70 16.04
N SER A 173 8.31 -1.33 16.62
CA SER A 173 7.30 -2.27 17.11
C SER A 173 6.66 -3.11 16.00
N LEU A 174 6.75 -2.74 14.70
CA LEU A 174 6.35 -3.60 13.59
C LEU A 174 7.12 -4.92 13.56
N SER A 175 8.32 -4.98 14.15
CA SER A 175 9.08 -6.23 14.32
C SER A 175 8.40 -7.24 15.25
N GLN A 176 7.43 -6.79 16.05
CA GLN A 176 6.64 -7.61 16.98
C GLN A 176 5.39 -8.22 16.32
N LEU A 177 5.11 -7.88 15.05
CA LEU A 177 4.01 -8.50 14.32
C LEU A 177 4.10 -10.01 14.39
N PRO A 178 3.00 -10.72 14.73
CA PRO A 178 2.95 -12.15 14.69
C PRO A 178 3.39 -12.68 13.32
N LYS A 179 4.23 -13.71 13.31
CA LYS A 179 4.64 -14.33 12.04
C LYS A 179 3.43 -15.01 11.41
N SER A 180 2.87 -14.39 10.40
CA SER A 180 1.78 -14.96 9.60
C SER A 180 2.27 -15.31 8.20
N ARG A 181 1.62 -16.31 7.61
CA ARG A 181 1.75 -16.62 6.18
C ARG A 181 0.38 -16.48 5.56
N PRO A 182 0.24 -15.69 4.48
CA PRO A 182 -1.03 -15.62 3.78
C PRO A 182 -1.38 -16.97 3.17
N GLY A 183 -2.66 -17.32 3.12
CA GLY A 183 -3.15 -18.36 2.24
C GLY A 183 -2.87 -17.97 0.79
N ILE A 184 -2.37 -18.89 -0.02
CA ILE A 184 -2.00 -18.62 -1.41
C ILE A 184 -2.70 -19.62 -2.32
N LYS A 185 -3.46 -19.11 -3.31
CA LYS A 185 -3.99 -19.91 -4.42
C LYS A 185 -3.51 -19.30 -5.72
N THR A 186 -3.05 -20.14 -6.65
CA THR A 186 -2.49 -19.68 -7.93
C THR A 186 -3.11 -20.43 -9.08
N GLU A 187 -3.42 -19.70 -10.15
CA GLU A 187 -3.85 -20.26 -11.42
C GLU A 187 -2.99 -19.59 -12.50
N ILE A 188 -2.22 -20.39 -13.25
CA ILE A 188 -1.33 -19.89 -14.30
C ILE A 188 -1.56 -20.73 -15.55
N LYS A 189 -1.75 -20.07 -16.67
CA LYS A 189 -1.92 -20.69 -18.00
C LYS A 189 -1.04 -20.00 -19.05
N LYS A 190 -0.69 -20.76 -20.08
CA LYS A 190 0.04 -20.23 -21.22
C LYS A 190 -0.94 -19.66 -22.24
N GLU A 191 -0.72 -18.42 -22.65
CA GLU A 191 -1.47 -17.75 -23.73
C GLU A 191 -0.49 -17.26 -24.80
N GLY A 192 -0.42 -18.00 -25.92
CA GLY A 192 0.57 -17.73 -26.98
C GLY A 192 2.01 -17.88 -26.48
N SER A 193 2.79 -16.80 -26.55
CA SER A 193 4.16 -16.74 -26.03
C SER A 193 4.25 -16.32 -24.57
N ASN A 194 3.16 -15.88 -23.97
CA ASN A 194 3.11 -15.34 -22.61
C ASN A 194 2.50 -16.34 -21.62
N PHE A 195 2.78 -16.13 -20.35
CA PHE A 195 2.04 -16.74 -19.25
C PHE A 195 1.18 -15.67 -18.61
N VAL A 196 -0.08 -16.00 -18.34
CA VAL A 196 -1.01 -15.17 -17.61
C VAL A 196 -1.57 -15.96 -16.44
N GLY A 197 -1.94 -15.28 -15.40
CA GLY A 197 -2.48 -15.98 -14.25
C GLY A 197 -3.00 -15.06 -13.16
N THR A 198 -3.48 -15.69 -12.11
CA THR A 198 -3.92 -15.00 -10.89
C THR A 198 -3.25 -15.62 -9.67
N VAL A 199 -2.96 -14.75 -8.71
CA VAL A 199 -2.56 -15.12 -7.36
C VAL A 199 -3.57 -14.55 -6.39
N ARG A 200 -4.26 -15.40 -5.64
CA ARG A 200 -5.17 -14.97 -4.58
C ARG A 200 -4.47 -15.13 -3.23
N LEU A 201 -4.33 -14.05 -2.51
CA LEU A 201 -3.82 -14.00 -1.15
C LEU A 201 -4.98 -13.86 -0.17
N SER A 202 -4.89 -14.50 1.00
CA SER A 202 -5.84 -14.34 2.09
C SER A 202 -5.14 -14.30 3.45
N ALA A 203 -5.68 -13.49 4.36
CA ALA A 203 -5.29 -13.47 5.77
C ALA A 203 -6.46 -13.94 6.63
N ASP A 204 -6.25 -14.99 7.44
CA ASP A 204 -7.31 -15.54 8.29
C ASP A 204 -7.51 -14.68 9.56
N SER A 205 -6.68 -14.88 10.58
CA SER A 205 -6.84 -14.24 11.91
C SER A 205 -5.73 -13.24 12.26
N GLN A 206 -4.66 -13.19 11.47
CA GLN A 206 -3.50 -12.34 11.72
C GLN A 206 -3.25 -11.40 10.55
N ILE A 207 -2.61 -10.27 10.84
CA ILE A 207 -2.16 -9.34 9.80
C ILE A 207 -1.07 -10.02 8.98
N SER A 208 -1.22 -10.01 7.66
CA SER A 208 -0.16 -10.41 6.74
C SER A 208 0.45 -9.17 6.10
N PHE A 209 1.59 -8.75 6.65
CA PHE A 209 2.18 -7.45 6.35
C PHE A 209 3.14 -7.51 5.19
N PHE A 210 2.95 -6.63 4.21
CA PHE A 210 3.88 -6.29 3.15
C PHE A 210 4.36 -7.48 2.29
N ASN A 211 3.40 -8.27 1.80
CA ASN A 211 3.65 -9.48 1.01
C ASN A 211 4.15 -9.12 -0.39
N ARG A 212 5.32 -9.61 -0.75
CA ARG A 212 5.87 -9.50 -2.10
C ARG A 212 5.71 -10.79 -2.89
N ILE A 213 5.04 -10.72 -4.03
CA ILE A 213 4.92 -11.82 -4.99
C ILE A 213 6.12 -11.79 -5.94
N LYS A 214 6.68 -12.96 -6.20
CA LYS A 214 7.76 -13.17 -7.16
C LYS A 214 7.50 -14.45 -7.94
N VAL A 215 7.79 -14.45 -9.24
CA VAL A 215 7.68 -15.61 -10.10
C VAL A 215 9.07 -16.19 -10.36
N PHE A 216 9.19 -17.50 -10.24
CA PHE A 216 10.41 -18.25 -10.50
C PHE A 216 10.14 -19.38 -11.48
N ASP A 217 11.11 -19.67 -12.32
CA ASP A 217 11.12 -20.88 -13.09
C ASP A 217 11.27 -22.10 -12.17
N LYS A 218 10.39 -23.07 -12.31
CA LYS A 218 10.30 -24.21 -11.38
C LYS A 218 11.52 -25.15 -11.49
N GLU A 219 12.09 -25.28 -12.67
CA GLU A 219 13.19 -26.22 -12.93
C GLU A 219 14.53 -25.61 -12.54
N THR A 220 14.75 -24.36 -12.89
CA THR A 220 16.03 -23.67 -12.69
C THR A 220 16.12 -22.86 -11.40
N GLY A 221 14.99 -22.57 -10.75
CA GLY A 221 14.90 -21.69 -9.59
C GLY A 221 15.24 -20.22 -9.89
N LYS A 222 15.38 -19.83 -11.16
CA LYS A 222 15.70 -18.46 -11.56
C LYS A 222 14.46 -17.58 -11.56
N ARG A 223 14.66 -16.28 -11.23
CA ARG A 223 13.62 -15.26 -11.36
C ARG A 223 13.19 -15.14 -12.82
N ILE A 224 11.89 -15.06 -13.05
CA ILE A 224 11.30 -14.68 -14.32
C ILE A 224 11.05 -13.19 -14.30
N LEU A 225 11.61 -12.47 -15.28
CA LEU A 225 11.46 -11.03 -15.46
C LEU A 225 11.41 -10.69 -16.96
N PRO A 226 10.65 -9.66 -17.36
CA PRO A 226 9.73 -8.88 -16.53
C PRO A 226 8.44 -9.65 -16.19
N VAL A 227 7.81 -9.31 -15.07
CA VAL A 227 6.47 -9.74 -14.73
C VAL A 227 5.62 -8.52 -14.38
N HIS A 228 4.45 -8.41 -14.99
CA HIS A 228 3.49 -7.34 -14.72
C HIS A 228 2.46 -7.83 -13.70
N TYR A 229 2.45 -7.25 -12.51
CA TYR A 229 1.47 -7.55 -11.48
C TYR A 229 0.41 -6.47 -11.43
N SER A 230 -0.86 -6.85 -11.29
CA SER A 230 -1.94 -5.88 -11.04
C SER A 230 -1.77 -5.18 -9.69
N ASP A 231 -1.14 -5.81 -8.70
CA ASP A 231 -0.68 -5.22 -7.44
C ASP A 231 0.43 -6.07 -6.82
N ASN A 232 1.20 -5.48 -5.86
CA ASN A 232 2.24 -6.19 -5.12
C ASN A 232 2.58 -5.44 -3.83
N TYR A 233 3.39 -6.03 -2.94
CA TYR A 233 3.72 -5.49 -1.62
C TYR A 233 2.46 -5.24 -0.77
N ILE A 234 1.61 -6.24 -0.75
CA ILE A 234 0.24 -6.20 -0.23
C ILE A 234 0.24 -6.43 1.28
N THR A 235 -0.53 -5.62 1.98
CA THR A 235 -0.87 -5.84 3.39
C THR A 235 -2.32 -6.25 3.51
N LEU A 236 -2.58 -7.37 4.19
CA LEU A 236 -3.92 -7.89 4.44
C LEU A 236 -4.22 -7.83 5.94
N MET A 237 -5.36 -7.24 6.28
CA MET A 237 -5.93 -7.33 7.63
C MET A 237 -6.62 -8.67 7.84
N PRO A 238 -6.90 -9.08 9.09
CA PRO A 238 -7.68 -10.29 9.35
C PRO A 238 -8.98 -10.34 8.56
N GLY A 239 -9.18 -11.43 7.81
CA GLY A 239 -10.33 -11.66 6.94
C GLY A 239 -10.22 -11.04 5.55
N ASP A 240 -9.19 -10.25 5.24
CA ASP A 240 -9.01 -9.70 3.88
C ASP A 240 -8.56 -10.78 2.89
N GLN A 241 -9.01 -10.64 1.65
CA GLN A 241 -8.56 -11.39 0.49
C GLN A 241 -8.28 -10.42 -0.65
N GLN A 242 -7.24 -10.71 -1.43
CA GLN A 242 -6.93 -9.93 -2.63
C GLN A 242 -6.49 -10.85 -3.77
N GLU A 243 -7.01 -10.58 -4.96
CA GLU A 243 -6.61 -11.23 -6.19
C GLU A 243 -5.68 -10.33 -6.99
N ILE A 244 -4.59 -10.89 -7.47
CA ILE A 244 -3.56 -10.22 -8.24
C ILE A 244 -3.43 -10.92 -9.60
N SER A 245 -3.56 -10.18 -10.67
CA SER A 245 -3.29 -10.66 -12.03
C SER A 245 -1.80 -10.55 -12.36
N LEU A 246 -1.33 -11.51 -13.17
CA LEU A 246 0.04 -11.57 -13.70
C LEU A 246 0.02 -11.46 -15.22
#